data_34cd482c5e1de75f25303f7da8597767
#
_entry.id   34cd482c5e1de75f25303f7da8597767
#
_cell.length_a   1.000
_cell.length_b   1.000
_cell.length_c   1.000
_cell.angle_alpha   90.00
_cell.angle_beta   90.00
_cell.angle_gamma   90.00
#
_symmetry.space_group_name_H-M   'P 1'
#
loop_
_entity.id
_entity.type
_entity.pdbx_description
1 polymer ?
#
loop_
_entity_poly.entity_id
_entity_poly.type
_entity_poly.pdbx_seq_one_letter_code
_entity_poly.pdbx_strand_id
1 'polypeptide(L)'
;MFHVKQKYDVIVVGAGHAGVEAATMASRLGMKTAIVTFGRGDIGTLSCNPAMGGLGKGHLIKEIDALGGLIGIASDKSGIQFRMLNKTRGAAVQGPRAQIDRNLYKRSMMNLLKKENIEIIEDEVEDIKTETFKGNINVSGIALVK
;
A
#
# COMPACT_ATOMS: atom_id res chain seq x y z
N MET A 1 -14.98 33.09 -3.29
CA MET A 1 -15.37 31.67 -3.09
C MET A 1 -14.52 30.85 -4.06
N PHE A 2 -13.42 30.25 -3.58
CA PHE A 2 -12.56 29.46 -4.47
C PHE A 2 -13.18 28.08 -4.63
N HIS A 3 -13.71 27.76 -5.82
CA HIS A 3 -14.04 26.41 -6.19
C HIS A 3 -12.72 25.64 -6.35
N VAL A 4 -12.31 24.90 -5.34
CA VAL A 4 -11.22 23.94 -5.47
C VAL A 4 -11.78 22.82 -6.36
N LYS A 5 -11.36 22.79 -7.61
CA LYS A 5 -11.63 21.66 -8.50
C LYS A 5 -11.10 20.40 -7.82
N GLN A 6 -11.94 19.39 -7.65
CA GLN A 6 -11.55 18.09 -7.10
C GLN A 6 -10.28 17.63 -7.82
N LYS A 7 -9.15 17.59 -7.09
CA LYS A 7 -7.84 17.31 -7.67
C LYS A 7 -7.63 15.81 -7.83
N TYR A 8 -8.20 15.01 -6.92
CA TYR A 8 -8.10 13.55 -6.87
C TYR A 8 -9.47 12.92 -6.64
N ASP A 9 -9.63 11.70 -7.16
CA ASP A 9 -10.79 10.86 -6.87
C ASP A 9 -10.55 10.06 -5.59
N VAL A 10 -9.27 9.67 -5.34
CA VAL A 10 -8.85 8.91 -4.17
C VAL A 10 -7.58 9.50 -3.58
N ILE A 11 -7.59 9.74 -2.28
CA ILE A 11 -6.40 10.11 -1.51
C ILE A 11 -6.17 9.04 -0.45
N VAL A 12 -4.98 8.43 -0.49
CA VAL A 12 -4.56 7.42 0.49
C VAL A 12 -3.58 8.05 1.46
N VAL A 13 -3.90 8.00 2.75
CA VAL A 13 -3.04 8.52 3.81
C VAL A 13 -2.20 7.39 4.38
N GLY A 14 -0.88 7.51 4.21
CA GLY A 14 0.10 6.52 4.61
C GLY A 14 0.53 5.58 3.48
N ALA A 15 1.84 5.44 3.29
CA ALA A 15 2.45 4.61 2.24
C ALA A 15 3.01 3.27 2.77
N GLY A 16 2.42 2.73 3.83
CA GLY A 16 2.66 1.34 4.25
C GLY A 16 2.10 0.34 3.25
N HIS A 17 2.19 -0.96 3.55
CA HIS A 17 1.74 -2.02 2.63
C HIS A 17 0.28 -1.83 2.19
N ALA A 18 -0.63 -1.60 3.13
CA ALA A 18 -2.05 -1.42 2.84
C ALA A 18 -2.31 -0.18 1.96
N GLY A 19 -1.64 0.94 2.27
CA GLY A 19 -1.79 2.16 1.49
C GLY A 19 -1.25 2.03 0.06
N VAL A 20 -0.09 1.40 -0.12
CA VAL A 20 0.46 1.14 -1.45
C VAL A 20 -0.48 0.28 -2.28
N GLU A 21 -1.02 -0.81 -1.71
CA GLU A 21 -1.95 -1.69 -2.41
C GLU A 21 -3.27 -0.98 -2.75
N ALA A 22 -3.83 -0.23 -1.79
CA ALA A 22 -5.06 0.54 -2.02
C ALA A 22 -4.90 1.56 -3.14
N ALA A 23 -3.82 2.35 -3.12
CA ALA A 23 -3.56 3.35 -4.15
C ALA A 23 -3.28 2.71 -5.52
N THR A 24 -2.58 1.58 -5.55
CA THR A 24 -2.31 0.84 -6.79
C THR A 24 -3.62 0.37 -7.43
N MET A 25 -4.53 -0.21 -6.63
CA MET A 25 -5.82 -0.64 -7.15
C MET A 25 -6.68 0.52 -7.62
N ALA A 26 -6.76 1.61 -6.86
CA ALA A 26 -7.50 2.81 -7.27
C ALA A 26 -6.98 3.36 -8.60
N SER A 27 -5.65 3.49 -8.74
CA SER A 27 -5.01 3.95 -9.97
C SER A 27 -5.31 3.05 -11.17
N ARG A 28 -5.24 1.72 -10.99
CA ARG A 28 -5.52 0.76 -12.06
C ARG A 28 -6.99 0.72 -12.48
N LEU A 29 -7.89 1.08 -11.57
CA LEU A 29 -9.31 1.30 -11.88
C LEU A 29 -9.57 2.64 -12.58
N GLY A 30 -8.52 3.39 -12.92
CA GLY A 30 -8.62 4.65 -13.64
C GLY A 30 -8.89 5.87 -12.76
N MET A 31 -8.85 5.72 -11.43
CA MET A 31 -9.04 6.84 -10.50
C MET A 31 -7.79 7.72 -10.43
N LYS A 32 -7.98 9.01 -10.43
CA LYS A 32 -6.90 9.98 -10.17
C LYS A 32 -6.50 9.90 -8.71
N THR A 33 -5.38 9.26 -8.44
CA THR A 33 -4.98 8.81 -7.10
C THR A 33 -3.75 9.54 -6.59
N ALA A 34 -3.78 9.92 -5.30
CA ALA A 34 -2.62 10.38 -4.56
C ALA A 34 -2.35 9.52 -3.32
N ILE A 35 -1.07 9.39 -2.96
CA ILE A 35 -0.61 8.90 -1.65
C ILE A 35 0.04 10.04 -0.90
N VAL A 36 -0.38 10.26 0.34
CA VAL A 36 0.29 11.19 1.27
C VAL A 36 1.11 10.38 2.26
N THR A 37 2.38 10.74 2.44
CA THR A 37 3.32 10.07 3.35
C THR A 37 4.33 11.07 3.88
N PHE A 38 4.89 10.84 5.07
CA PHE A 38 5.91 11.72 5.64
C PHE A 38 7.15 11.86 4.74
N GLY A 39 7.52 10.79 4.05
CA GLY A 39 8.64 10.81 3.11
C GLY A 39 8.63 9.58 2.19
N ARG A 40 9.25 9.72 1.02
CA ARG A 40 9.39 8.59 0.07
C ARG A 40 10.13 7.40 0.67
N GLY A 41 10.97 7.66 1.69
CA GLY A 41 11.65 6.63 2.43
C GLY A 41 10.75 5.70 3.22
N ASP A 42 9.50 6.08 3.48
CA ASP A 42 8.55 5.28 4.26
C ASP A 42 7.74 4.31 3.41
N ILE A 43 7.76 4.50 2.08
CA ILE A 43 7.01 3.67 1.14
C ILE A 43 7.46 2.21 1.24
N GLY A 44 6.51 1.32 1.52
CA GLY A 44 6.75 -0.10 1.65
C GLY A 44 7.67 -0.49 2.82
N THR A 45 7.78 0.35 3.84
CA THR A 45 8.65 0.04 4.99
C THR A 45 8.17 -1.19 5.75
N LEU A 46 9.09 -2.14 5.96
CA LEU A 46 8.90 -3.32 6.79
C LEU A 46 9.16 -2.95 8.26
N SER A 47 8.12 -2.57 8.99
CA SER A 47 8.20 -2.14 10.39
C SER A 47 8.47 -3.30 11.37
N CYS A 48 8.05 -4.52 11.02
CA CYS A 48 8.23 -5.73 11.81
C CYS A 48 9.36 -6.62 11.25
N ASN A 49 9.27 -7.92 11.49
CA ASN A 49 10.21 -8.89 10.91
C ASN A 49 10.22 -8.79 9.39
N PRO A 50 11.41 -8.74 8.76
CA PRO A 50 11.54 -8.67 7.33
C PRO A 50 11.21 -10.02 6.67
N ALA A 51 9.97 -10.46 6.81
CA ALA A 51 9.49 -11.71 6.26
C ALA A 51 8.07 -11.55 5.71
N MET A 52 7.82 -12.15 4.57
CA MET A 52 6.53 -12.20 3.89
C MET A 52 6.03 -13.63 3.81
N GLY A 53 4.74 -13.83 4.13
CA GLY A 53 4.12 -15.14 4.14
C GLY A 53 3.88 -15.71 5.53
N GLY A 54 3.65 -17.01 5.61
CA GLY A 54 3.25 -17.72 6.82
C GLY A 54 1.74 -17.67 7.08
N LEU A 55 1.32 -18.06 8.26
CA LEU A 55 -0.09 -18.04 8.67
C LEU A 55 -0.61 -16.60 8.83
N GLY A 56 -1.84 -16.35 8.44
CA GLY A 56 -2.47 -15.04 8.45
C GLY A 56 -1.92 -14.14 7.34
N LYS A 57 -0.74 -13.54 7.50
CA LYS A 57 -0.12 -12.66 6.52
C LYS A 57 0.01 -13.30 5.13
N GLY A 58 0.39 -14.58 5.07
CA GLY A 58 0.50 -15.30 3.79
C GLY A 58 -0.82 -15.48 3.07
N HIS A 59 -1.92 -15.66 3.80
CA HIS A 59 -3.25 -15.75 3.21
C HIS A 59 -3.66 -14.41 2.57
N LEU A 60 -3.50 -13.31 3.30
CA LEU A 60 -3.79 -11.96 2.78
C LEU A 60 -2.92 -11.62 1.57
N ILE A 61 -1.62 -11.96 1.59
CA ILE A 61 -0.73 -11.73 0.44
C ILE A 61 -1.22 -12.48 -0.80
N LYS A 62 -1.67 -13.74 -0.66
CA LYS A 62 -2.22 -14.51 -1.79
C LYS A 62 -3.48 -13.89 -2.36
N GLU A 63 -4.37 -13.38 -1.51
CA GLU A 63 -5.59 -12.70 -1.96
C GLU A 63 -5.25 -11.41 -2.71
N ILE A 64 -4.32 -10.60 -2.17
CA ILE A 64 -3.83 -9.38 -2.81
C ILE A 64 -3.14 -9.70 -4.14
N ASP A 65 -2.30 -10.73 -4.19
CA ASP A 65 -1.60 -11.17 -5.40
C ASP A 65 -2.58 -11.63 -6.49
N ALA A 66 -3.62 -12.38 -6.11
CA ALA A 66 -4.70 -12.79 -7.03
C ALA A 66 -5.45 -11.60 -7.64
N LEU A 67 -5.50 -10.46 -6.94
CA LEU A 67 -6.05 -9.20 -7.44
C LEU A 67 -5.02 -8.34 -8.21
N GLY A 68 -3.80 -8.84 -8.36
CA GLY A 68 -2.73 -8.15 -9.08
C GLY A 68 -1.92 -7.18 -8.22
N GLY A 69 -1.91 -7.33 -6.89
CA GLY A 69 -1.15 -6.46 -5.98
C GLY A 69 0.36 -6.52 -6.16
N LEU A 70 1.06 -5.61 -5.50
CA LEU A 70 2.50 -5.41 -5.65
C LEU A 70 3.33 -6.18 -4.62
N ILE A 71 2.74 -6.50 -3.46
CA ILE A 71 3.48 -7.03 -2.30
C ILE A 71 4.11 -8.40 -2.59
N GLY A 72 3.41 -9.27 -3.32
CA GLY A 72 3.92 -10.58 -3.76
C GLY A 72 5.14 -10.40 -4.67
N ILE A 73 4.99 -9.58 -5.70
CA ILE A 73 6.04 -9.28 -6.70
C ILE A 73 7.28 -8.66 -6.03
N ALA A 74 7.08 -7.70 -5.13
CA ALA A 74 8.18 -7.07 -4.40
C ALA A 74 8.90 -8.06 -3.48
N SER A 75 8.14 -8.99 -2.87
CA SER A 75 8.68 -10.04 -1.99
C SER A 75 9.54 -11.04 -2.76
N ASP A 76 9.09 -11.49 -3.91
CA ASP A 76 9.86 -12.41 -4.77
C ASP A 76 11.18 -11.80 -5.24
N LYS A 77 11.16 -10.49 -5.57
CA LYS A 77 12.36 -9.75 -6.00
C LYS A 77 13.36 -9.46 -4.89
N SER A 78 12.96 -9.57 -3.63
CA SER A 78 13.76 -9.21 -2.46
C SER A 78 13.94 -10.34 -1.45
N GLY A 79 13.42 -11.53 -1.77
CA GLY A 79 13.55 -12.71 -0.94
C GLY A 79 14.98 -13.24 -0.93
N ILE A 80 15.52 -13.47 0.27
CA ILE A 80 16.86 -14.05 0.48
C ILE A 80 16.80 -15.50 0.95
N GLN A 81 15.66 -15.92 1.47
CA GLN A 81 15.42 -17.31 1.86
C GLN A 81 13.92 -17.64 1.74
N PHE A 82 13.61 -18.77 1.16
CA PHE A 82 12.25 -19.25 0.99
C PHE A 82 12.06 -20.57 1.74
N ARG A 83 10.97 -20.66 2.51
CA ARG A 83 10.61 -21.88 3.25
C ARG A 83 9.11 -22.13 3.14
N MET A 84 8.73 -23.41 3.06
CA MET A 84 7.37 -23.86 3.30
C MET A 84 7.22 -24.15 4.79
N LEU A 85 6.37 -23.40 5.48
CA LEU A 85 6.04 -23.66 6.89
C LEU A 85 5.03 -24.80 7.02
N ASN A 86 5.09 -25.50 8.15
CA ASN A 86 4.14 -26.55 8.52
C ASN A 86 4.00 -27.69 7.48
N LYS A 87 5.09 -28.08 6.83
CA LYS A 87 5.09 -29.14 5.80
C LYS A 87 4.47 -30.47 6.26
N THR A 88 4.53 -30.78 7.55
CA THR A 88 3.98 -32.01 8.16
C THR A 88 2.55 -31.84 8.64
N ARG A 89 1.93 -30.69 8.45
CA ARG A 89 0.56 -30.37 8.86
C ARG A 89 -0.38 -30.42 7.67
N GLY A 90 -1.69 -30.31 7.93
CA GLY A 90 -2.69 -30.23 6.86
C GLY A 90 -2.50 -29.01 5.96
N ALA A 91 -2.98 -29.12 4.71
CA ALA A 91 -2.77 -28.12 3.66
C ALA A 91 -3.22 -26.69 4.06
N ALA A 92 -4.25 -26.56 4.89
CA ALA A 92 -4.79 -25.29 5.35
C ALA A 92 -3.77 -24.43 6.13
N VAL A 93 -2.79 -25.05 6.78
CA VAL A 93 -1.77 -24.35 7.56
C VAL A 93 -0.38 -24.38 6.90
N GLN A 94 -0.25 -25.00 5.75
CA GLN A 94 0.97 -24.94 4.95
C GLN A 94 1.03 -23.59 4.24
N GLY A 95 2.12 -22.88 4.42
CA GLY A 95 2.28 -21.56 3.81
C GLY A 95 3.72 -21.26 3.46
N PRO A 96 3.96 -20.69 2.24
CA PRO A 96 5.27 -20.18 1.90
C PRO A 96 5.61 -18.99 2.79
N ARG A 97 6.88 -18.86 3.15
CA ARG A 97 7.43 -17.71 3.83
C ARG A 97 8.77 -17.34 3.21
N ALA A 98 8.91 -16.09 2.83
CA ALA A 98 10.16 -15.51 2.36
C ALA A 98 10.77 -14.63 3.45
N GLN A 99 12.06 -14.82 3.73
CA GLN A 99 12.87 -13.85 4.44
C GLN A 99 13.29 -12.78 3.45
N ILE A 100 13.14 -11.52 3.78
CA ILE A 100 13.24 -10.38 2.88
C ILE A 100 14.46 -9.51 3.22
N ASP A 101 15.22 -9.11 2.20
CA ASP A 101 16.15 -7.98 2.31
C ASP A 101 15.35 -6.67 2.29
N ARG A 102 15.43 -5.88 3.37
CA ARG A 102 14.65 -4.65 3.54
C ARG A 102 14.96 -3.60 2.49
N ASN A 103 16.22 -3.45 2.11
CA ASN A 103 16.64 -2.43 1.15
C ASN A 103 16.22 -2.81 -0.28
N LEU A 104 16.39 -4.07 -0.65
CA LEU A 104 15.91 -4.59 -1.93
C LEU A 104 14.39 -4.50 -2.03
N TYR A 105 13.66 -4.80 -0.94
CA TYR A 105 12.21 -4.69 -0.91
C TYR A 105 11.73 -3.25 -1.14
N LYS A 106 12.27 -2.28 -0.37
CA LYS A 106 11.93 -0.86 -0.56
C LYS A 106 12.22 -0.41 -1.99
N ARG A 107 13.38 -0.77 -2.53
CA ARG A 107 13.75 -0.44 -3.91
C ARG A 107 12.79 -1.08 -4.91
N SER A 108 12.45 -2.34 -4.71
CA SER A 108 11.49 -3.06 -5.56
C SER A 108 10.12 -2.42 -5.52
N MET A 109 9.59 -2.14 -4.33
CA MET A 109 8.30 -1.49 -4.13
C MET A 109 8.25 -0.11 -4.80
N MET A 110 9.27 0.72 -4.60
CA MET A 110 9.38 2.03 -5.25
C MET A 110 9.41 1.93 -6.78
N ASN A 111 10.14 0.93 -7.32
CA ASN A 111 10.20 0.73 -8.77
C ASN A 111 8.88 0.24 -9.35
N LEU A 112 8.12 -0.54 -8.61
CA LEU A 112 6.79 -0.98 -8.99
C LEU A 112 5.81 0.19 -8.94
N LEU A 113 5.79 0.94 -7.84
CA LEU A 113 4.89 2.06 -7.65
C LEU A 113 5.10 3.19 -8.68
N LYS A 114 6.35 3.42 -9.11
CA LYS A 114 6.67 4.40 -10.19
C LYS A 114 6.01 4.08 -11.54
N LYS A 115 5.58 2.85 -11.75
CA LYS A 115 4.89 2.44 -12.99
C LYS A 115 3.38 2.71 -12.94
N GLU A 116 2.87 2.97 -11.76
CA GLU A 116 1.47 3.31 -11.52
C GLU A 116 1.27 4.82 -11.65
N ASN A 117 0.09 5.24 -12.09
CA ASN A 117 -0.26 6.66 -12.22
C ASN A 117 -0.73 7.23 -10.89
N ILE A 118 0.19 7.34 -9.92
CA ILE A 118 -0.07 7.78 -8.55
C ILE A 118 0.81 8.99 -8.23
N GLU A 119 0.19 10.08 -7.78
CA GLU A 119 0.93 11.23 -7.24
C GLU A 119 1.36 10.94 -5.80
N ILE A 120 2.66 11.10 -5.51
CA ILE A 120 3.21 10.94 -4.16
C ILE A 120 3.43 12.31 -3.56
N ILE A 121 2.71 12.61 -2.49
CA ILE A 121 2.76 13.86 -1.73
C ILE A 121 3.53 13.59 -0.44
N GLU A 122 4.67 14.29 -0.27
CA GLU A 122 5.49 14.17 0.95
C GLU A 122 5.06 15.26 1.94
N ASP A 123 4.13 14.91 2.81
CA ASP A 123 3.60 15.81 3.84
C ASP A 123 2.92 15.02 4.96
N GLU A 124 2.53 15.71 6.02
CA GLU A 124 1.72 15.21 7.11
C GLU A 124 0.26 15.64 6.93
N VAL A 125 -0.67 14.72 7.15
CA VAL A 125 -2.10 15.03 7.15
C VAL A 125 -2.49 15.48 8.56
N GLU A 126 -2.95 16.71 8.66
CA GLU A 126 -3.40 17.32 9.91
C GLU A 126 -4.87 17.00 10.20
N ASP A 127 -5.73 17.05 9.16
CA ASP A 127 -7.18 16.90 9.36
C ASP A 127 -7.88 16.41 8.08
N ILE A 128 -9.09 15.89 8.24
CA ILE A 128 -10.01 15.53 7.16
C ILE A 128 -11.04 16.65 7.00
N LYS A 129 -11.06 17.28 5.84
CA LYS A 129 -12.04 18.31 5.51
C LYS A 129 -13.36 17.70 5.09
N THR A 130 -14.44 18.21 5.67
CA THR A 130 -15.80 17.79 5.37
C THR A 130 -16.66 18.97 4.96
N GLU A 131 -17.64 18.72 4.10
CA GLU A 131 -18.67 19.68 3.70
C GLU A 131 -20.05 19.06 3.88
N THR A 132 -21.00 19.90 4.30
CA THR A 132 -22.39 19.46 4.43
C THR A 132 -23.15 19.79 3.15
N PHE A 133 -23.66 18.77 2.48
CA PHE A 133 -24.48 18.93 1.29
C PHE A 133 -25.82 18.18 1.46
N LYS A 134 -26.93 18.89 1.34
CA LYS A 134 -28.29 18.34 1.52
C LYS A 134 -28.49 17.54 2.82
N GLY A 135 -27.89 18.03 3.93
CA GLY A 135 -27.96 17.39 5.24
C GLY A 135 -27.01 16.21 5.47
N ASN A 136 -26.23 15.81 4.45
CA ASN A 136 -25.21 14.76 4.57
C ASN A 136 -23.82 15.37 4.70
N ILE A 137 -23.00 14.78 5.55
CA ILE A 137 -21.57 15.13 5.67
C ILE A 137 -20.78 14.34 4.63
N ASN A 138 -20.08 15.05 3.77
CA ASN A 138 -19.22 14.47 2.74
C ASN A 138 -17.77 14.87 2.97
N VAL A 139 -16.85 13.96 2.72
CA VAL A 139 -15.41 14.29 2.71
C VAL A 139 -15.11 15.11 1.47
N SER A 140 -14.55 16.31 1.65
CA SER A 140 -14.16 17.22 0.56
C SER A 140 -12.66 17.26 0.32
N GLY A 141 -11.85 16.74 1.24
CA GLY A 141 -10.40 16.71 1.11
C GLY A 141 -9.67 16.43 2.42
N ILE A 142 -8.40 16.76 2.42
CA ILE A 142 -7.51 16.71 3.60
C ILE A 142 -6.83 18.06 3.79
N ALA A 143 -6.44 18.36 5.02
CA ALA A 143 -5.51 19.43 5.35
C ALA A 143 -4.09 18.86 5.49
N LEU A 144 -3.11 19.53 4.92
CA LEU A 144 -1.69 19.21 5.05
C LEU A 144 -1.02 20.25 5.95
N VAL A 145 0.08 19.84 6.61
CA VAL A 145 0.81 20.70 7.55
C VAL A 145 1.66 21.74 6.83
N LYS A 146 2.17 21.47 5.61
CA LYS A 146 3.01 22.39 4.81
C LYS A 146 2.22 23.26 3.89
#